data_8263177fbd388baf4e20c12c61b2e90e
#
_entry.id   8263177fbd388baf4e20c12c61b2e90e
#
_cell.length_a   1.000
_cell.length_b   1.000
_cell.length_c   1.000
_cell.angle_alpha   90.00
_cell.angle_beta   90.00
_cell.angle_gamma   90.00
#
_symmetry.space_group_name_H-M   'P 1'
#
loop_
_entity.id
_entity.type
_entity.pdbx_description
1 polymer ?
#
loop_
_entity_poly.entity_id
_entity_poly.type
_entity_poly.pdbx_seq_one_letter_code
_entity_poly.pdbx_strand_id
1 'polypeptide(L)'
;MKYSIIPRPVRYDVKDDETVVVSDMTAIRCARQFLSVGNAISEYLHTRSDADENEIIISRAKSIAPEGYALYTENGNINIKASTATGAYYAFVTLKWILMQVKKVDGKKNITGFLIEDKPCYRHRGMMLDECRHFFGMETVKKLLDNMSLLKLNVFHWHLADDQGYRIESKVFPLLNEVASKRRYAYLKKSLQGASQPEYGPFYYTHDEIREIVKYAAQRHIRVIPEIDIPGHTTAMIAAYPELSCDGEKVDVNVSTGIMPAILCAGNENTYSFIEKLLDEVCPLFPSRYFHIGGDEARYGKWRKCPKCQAKIKENSLKNEKHLQMYFMGRVNEMLRHRGKTCIAWNDCLGDELDKNIVCQYWTFQNALTVKKQAKKREVILSPMLSFYFNYSYGSIPLKKTYKFNEKKKGFRKKGVTVKGIEGELWTEWTDSPEALEYSIYPRLSALAEVAWVKLEKRKYKDFAQRQKFYKLYLKSKGINYYLLDEKTRKKLIPVFNHGKDGKEFKKNEAYKTR
;
A
#
# COMPACT_ATOMS: atom_id res chain seq x y z
N MET A 1 29.02 -1.64 -0.24
CA MET A 1 28.43 -2.26 -1.45
C MET A 1 28.85 -1.46 -2.65
N LYS A 2 29.31 -2.10 -3.71
CA LYS A 2 29.68 -1.44 -4.98
C LYS A 2 28.46 -0.80 -5.65
N TYR A 3 27.32 -1.49 -5.64
CA TYR A 3 26.06 -1.01 -6.19
C TYR A 3 25.09 -0.62 -5.06
N SER A 4 24.37 0.50 -5.27
CA SER A 4 23.35 1.00 -4.37
C SER A 4 22.04 0.26 -4.60
N ILE A 5 21.71 -0.73 -3.75
CA ILE A 5 20.50 -1.55 -3.85
C ILE A 5 19.57 -1.24 -2.68
N ILE A 6 18.31 -0.96 -2.95
CA ILE A 6 17.26 -0.75 -1.95
C ILE A 6 16.07 -1.66 -2.28
N PRO A 7 15.63 -2.49 -1.36
CA PRO A 7 16.18 -2.80 -0.02
C PRO A 7 17.55 -3.48 -0.08
N ARG A 8 18.32 -3.31 1.02
CA ARG A 8 19.63 -3.94 1.14
C ARG A 8 19.50 -5.46 1.17
N PRO A 9 20.26 -6.22 0.33
CA PRO A 9 20.30 -7.67 0.40
C PRO A 9 20.86 -8.19 1.73
N VAL A 10 20.47 -9.41 2.10
CA VAL A 10 20.95 -10.09 3.31
C VAL A 10 22.46 -10.33 3.23
N ARG A 11 22.95 -10.81 2.06
CA ARG A 11 24.35 -10.98 1.73
C ARG A 11 24.65 -10.34 0.39
N TYR A 12 25.79 -9.69 0.28
CA TYR A 12 26.30 -9.10 -0.94
C TYR A 12 27.84 -9.10 -0.92
N ASP A 13 28.42 -9.97 -1.69
CA ASP A 13 29.86 -10.09 -1.89
C ASP A 13 30.21 -9.63 -3.31
N VAL A 14 31.29 -8.90 -3.46
CA VAL A 14 31.82 -8.46 -4.76
C VAL A 14 32.92 -9.44 -5.16
N LYS A 15 32.98 -9.77 -6.46
CA LYS A 15 34.03 -10.55 -7.10
C LYS A 15 34.74 -9.62 -8.09
N ASP A 16 35.74 -8.89 -7.61
CA ASP A 16 36.41 -7.85 -8.39
C ASP A 16 37.25 -8.42 -9.55
N ASP A 17 37.57 -9.68 -9.52
CA ASP A 17 38.28 -10.45 -10.55
C ASP A 17 37.38 -10.97 -11.68
N GLU A 18 36.08 -10.83 -11.53
CA GLU A 18 35.09 -11.30 -12.51
C GLU A 18 34.34 -10.11 -13.14
N THR A 19 34.21 -10.13 -14.46
CA THR A 19 33.38 -9.17 -15.23
C THR A 19 32.41 -9.93 -16.12
N VAL A 20 31.15 -9.52 -16.11
CA VAL A 20 30.10 -10.04 -16.97
C VAL A 20 29.59 -8.94 -17.88
N VAL A 21 29.47 -9.23 -19.16
CA VAL A 21 28.92 -8.33 -20.15
C VAL A 21 27.42 -8.59 -20.27
N VAL A 22 26.62 -7.52 -20.30
CA VAL A 22 25.15 -7.59 -20.55
C VAL A 22 24.81 -6.65 -21.70
N SER A 23 24.11 -7.19 -22.70
CA SER A 23 23.67 -6.48 -23.90
C SER A 23 22.28 -7.00 -24.32
N ASP A 24 21.80 -6.56 -25.47
CA ASP A 24 20.64 -7.14 -26.17
C ASP A 24 20.94 -8.52 -26.78
N MET A 25 22.22 -8.91 -26.85
CA MET A 25 22.69 -10.25 -27.24
C MET A 25 22.79 -11.22 -26.05
N THR A 26 22.39 -10.82 -24.85
CA THR A 26 22.36 -11.69 -23.66
C THR A 26 21.17 -12.64 -23.72
N ALA A 27 21.41 -13.93 -23.84
CA ALA A 27 20.36 -14.95 -23.92
C ALA A 27 19.69 -15.18 -22.54
N ILE A 28 18.40 -15.47 -22.54
CA ILE A 28 17.64 -15.77 -21.32
C ILE A 28 17.23 -17.23 -21.32
N ARG A 29 17.80 -18.02 -20.40
CA ARG A 29 17.44 -19.43 -20.21
C ARG A 29 16.72 -19.63 -18.90
N CYS A 30 15.51 -20.17 -18.95
CA CYS A 30 14.73 -20.41 -17.74
C CYS A 30 13.90 -21.69 -17.80
N ALA A 31 13.71 -22.33 -16.65
CA ALA A 31 12.73 -23.41 -16.50
C ALA A 31 11.31 -22.88 -16.71
N ARG A 32 10.38 -23.73 -17.23
CA ARG A 32 8.99 -23.37 -17.59
C ARG A 32 8.26 -22.53 -16.53
N GLN A 33 8.47 -22.83 -15.27
CA GLN A 33 7.83 -22.10 -14.15
C GLN A 33 8.30 -20.65 -13.97
N PHE A 34 9.38 -20.25 -14.65
CA PHE A 34 9.95 -18.89 -14.60
C PHE A 34 9.79 -18.11 -15.91
N LEU A 35 9.03 -18.63 -16.88
CA LEU A 35 8.86 -17.98 -18.19
C LEU A 35 8.40 -16.52 -18.08
N SER A 36 7.48 -16.19 -17.16
CA SER A 36 7.04 -14.82 -16.95
C SER A 36 8.17 -13.89 -16.52
N VAL A 37 9.11 -14.40 -15.72
CA VAL A 37 10.29 -13.63 -15.27
C VAL A 37 11.32 -13.54 -16.38
N GLY A 38 11.55 -14.63 -17.12
CA GLY A 38 12.41 -14.64 -18.29
C GLY A 38 11.97 -13.60 -19.34
N ASN A 39 10.67 -13.58 -19.65
CA ASN A 39 10.08 -12.60 -20.56
C ASN A 39 10.26 -11.15 -20.05
N ALA A 40 10.06 -10.90 -18.74
CA ALA A 40 10.26 -9.58 -18.16
C ALA A 40 11.73 -9.13 -18.20
N ILE A 41 12.69 -10.05 -18.09
CA ILE A 41 14.12 -9.76 -18.26
C ILE A 41 14.42 -9.45 -19.73
N SER A 42 13.93 -10.29 -20.66
CA SER A 42 14.12 -10.12 -22.09
C SER A 42 13.56 -8.78 -22.58
N GLU A 43 12.36 -8.41 -22.15
CA GLU A 43 11.74 -7.13 -22.43
C GLU A 43 12.59 -5.95 -21.88
N TYR A 44 13.08 -6.07 -20.65
CA TYR A 44 13.89 -5.01 -20.03
C TYR A 44 15.26 -4.81 -20.70
N LEU A 45 15.88 -5.88 -21.20
CA LEU A 45 17.15 -5.84 -21.90
C LEU A 45 17.00 -5.58 -23.40
N HIS A 46 15.78 -5.65 -23.94
CA HIS A 46 15.48 -5.70 -25.37
C HIS A 46 16.24 -6.83 -26.07
N THR A 47 16.23 -8.01 -25.42
CA THR A 47 16.97 -9.19 -25.93
C THR A 47 16.50 -9.57 -27.32
N ARG A 48 17.46 -9.73 -28.23
CA ARG A 48 17.21 -10.16 -29.61
C ARG A 48 16.86 -11.64 -29.68
N SER A 49 16.16 -12.03 -30.74
CA SER A 49 15.77 -13.44 -30.97
C SER A 49 16.97 -14.35 -31.28
N ASP A 50 18.05 -13.78 -31.79
CA ASP A 50 19.32 -14.45 -32.12
C ASP A 50 20.40 -14.26 -31.03
N ALA A 51 20.02 -13.89 -29.81
CA ALA A 51 20.94 -13.64 -28.70
C ALA A 51 21.65 -14.93 -28.25
N ASP A 52 22.99 -14.91 -28.25
CA ASP A 52 23.86 -16.07 -27.96
C ASP A 52 25.19 -15.74 -27.26
N GLU A 53 25.45 -14.43 -26.87
CA GLU A 53 26.74 -14.06 -26.28
C GLU A 53 26.91 -14.61 -24.83
N ASN A 54 26.09 -14.10 -23.90
CA ASN A 54 26.12 -14.48 -22.47
C ASN A 54 24.73 -14.90 -22.06
N GLU A 55 24.63 -15.55 -20.91
CA GLU A 55 23.36 -16.07 -20.46
C GLU A 55 22.92 -15.49 -19.10
N ILE A 56 21.62 -15.22 -18.97
CA ILE A 56 20.96 -15.12 -17.68
C ILE A 56 20.17 -16.42 -17.49
N ILE A 57 20.62 -17.22 -16.54
CA ILE A 57 20.08 -18.56 -16.28
C ILE A 57 19.19 -18.54 -15.05
N ILE A 58 17.90 -18.90 -15.20
CA ILE A 58 16.95 -18.96 -14.09
C ILE A 58 16.62 -20.42 -13.78
N SER A 59 17.07 -20.90 -12.63
CA SER A 59 16.92 -22.28 -12.19
C SER A 59 16.19 -22.41 -10.85
N ARG A 60 15.58 -23.59 -10.64
CA ARG A 60 14.84 -23.89 -9.41
C ARG A 60 15.77 -24.39 -8.31
N ALA A 61 15.64 -23.79 -7.11
CA ALA A 61 16.29 -24.24 -5.89
C ALA A 61 15.25 -24.36 -4.76
N LYS A 62 14.80 -25.58 -4.47
CA LYS A 62 13.72 -25.87 -3.49
C LYS A 62 14.08 -25.44 -2.05
N SER A 63 15.36 -25.40 -1.70
CA SER A 63 15.85 -25.01 -0.37
C SER A 63 15.73 -23.51 -0.07
N ILE A 64 15.54 -22.68 -1.11
CA ILE A 64 15.39 -21.22 -0.96
C ILE A 64 13.95 -20.91 -0.54
N ALA A 65 13.79 -19.96 0.40
CA ALA A 65 12.46 -19.49 0.85
C ALA A 65 11.62 -18.96 -0.35
N PRO A 66 10.27 -19.02 -0.30
CA PRO A 66 9.42 -18.67 -1.45
C PRO A 66 9.66 -17.29 -2.07
N GLU A 67 10.00 -16.28 -1.27
CA GLU A 67 10.34 -14.93 -1.74
C GLU A 67 11.86 -14.65 -1.72
N GLY A 68 12.67 -15.67 -1.42
CA GLY A 68 14.11 -15.58 -1.43
C GLY A 68 14.72 -15.94 -2.78
N TYR A 69 16.00 -15.59 -2.96
CA TYR A 69 16.77 -15.89 -4.16
C TYR A 69 18.27 -15.89 -3.88
N ALA A 70 19.02 -16.54 -4.76
CA ALA A 70 20.44 -16.31 -4.98
C ALA A 70 20.63 -15.75 -6.39
N LEU A 71 21.41 -14.69 -6.51
CA LEU A 71 21.77 -14.02 -7.76
C LEU A 71 23.29 -13.86 -7.79
N TYR A 72 23.97 -14.47 -8.74
CA TYR A 72 25.43 -14.47 -8.77
C TYR A 72 25.98 -14.58 -10.20
N THR A 73 27.21 -14.15 -10.37
CA THR A 73 27.96 -14.30 -11.60
C THR A 73 28.89 -15.51 -11.54
N GLU A 74 29.00 -16.22 -12.64
CA GLU A 74 29.88 -17.37 -12.78
C GLU A 74 30.12 -17.67 -14.28
N ASN A 75 31.38 -17.82 -14.66
CA ASN A 75 31.81 -18.15 -16.04
C ASN A 75 31.20 -17.21 -17.12
N GLY A 76 31.20 -15.91 -16.87
CA GLY A 76 30.65 -14.92 -17.77
C GLY A 76 29.12 -14.81 -17.79
N ASN A 77 28.39 -15.63 -17.04
CA ASN A 77 26.95 -15.69 -16.98
C ASN A 77 26.39 -15.09 -15.68
N ILE A 78 25.10 -14.73 -15.70
CA ILE A 78 24.34 -14.34 -14.52
C ILE A 78 23.38 -15.47 -14.15
N ASN A 79 23.49 -15.97 -12.94
CA ASN A 79 22.67 -17.06 -12.43
C ASN A 79 21.64 -16.56 -11.41
N ILE A 80 20.39 -16.95 -11.59
CA ILE A 80 19.27 -16.72 -10.66
C ILE A 80 18.78 -18.07 -10.16
N LYS A 81 18.86 -18.30 -8.84
CA LYS A 81 18.26 -19.47 -8.18
C LYS A 81 17.12 -19.04 -7.26
N ALA A 82 15.94 -19.62 -7.45
CA ALA A 82 14.76 -19.34 -6.63
C ALA A 82 13.84 -20.56 -6.55
N SER A 83 13.01 -20.64 -5.51
CA SER A 83 11.99 -21.70 -5.40
C SER A 83 10.69 -21.36 -6.11
N THR A 84 10.40 -20.05 -6.29
CA THR A 84 9.16 -19.52 -6.90
C THR A 84 9.46 -18.43 -7.92
N ALA A 85 8.50 -18.14 -8.81
CA ALA A 85 8.58 -17.01 -9.73
C ALA A 85 8.74 -15.66 -8.99
N THR A 86 8.13 -15.50 -7.82
CA THR A 86 8.27 -14.27 -7.01
C THR A 86 9.71 -14.07 -6.53
N GLY A 87 10.38 -15.13 -6.05
CA GLY A 87 11.80 -15.06 -5.68
C GLY A 87 12.69 -14.71 -6.87
N ALA A 88 12.46 -15.35 -8.04
CA ALA A 88 13.18 -15.04 -9.27
C ALA A 88 12.94 -13.59 -9.73
N TYR A 89 11.72 -13.09 -9.61
CA TYR A 89 11.38 -11.71 -9.93
C TYR A 89 12.14 -10.71 -9.03
N TYR A 90 12.25 -10.99 -7.73
CA TYR A 90 13.03 -10.13 -6.83
C TYR A 90 14.54 -10.16 -7.10
N ALA A 91 15.05 -11.28 -7.60
CA ALA A 91 16.41 -11.34 -8.14
C ALA A 91 16.57 -10.43 -9.35
N PHE A 92 15.61 -10.48 -10.28
CA PHE A 92 15.57 -9.58 -11.43
C PHE A 92 15.51 -8.10 -11.00
N VAL A 93 14.66 -7.75 -10.04
CA VAL A 93 14.61 -6.38 -9.49
C VAL A 93 15.97 -5.96 -8.94
N THR A 94 16.69 -6.87 -8.26
CA THR A 94 18.07 -6.58 -7.79
C THR A 94 19.03 -6.39 -8.96
N LEU A 95 18.93 -7.21 -9.99
CA LEU A 95 19.71 -7.03 -11.22
C LEU A 95 19.41 -5.69 -11.91
N LYS A 96 18.13 -5.26 -11.95
CA LYS A 96 17.77 -3.91 -12.45
C LYS A 96 18.49 -2.82 -11.68
N TRP A 97 18.56 -2.89 -10.33
CA TRP A 97 19.32 -1.93 -9.53
C TRP A 97 20.80 -1.88 -9.93
N ILE A 98 21.42 -3.02 -10.20
CA ILE A 98 22.82 -3.10 -10.66
C ILE A 98 22.96 -2.47 -12.06
N LEU A 99 22.12 -2.91 -13.01
CA LEU A 99 22.17 -2.45 -14.41
C LEU A 99 21.93 -0.96 -14.57
N MET A 100 21.08 -0.36 -13.75
CA MET A 100 20.84 1.09 -13.77
C MET A 100 22.06 1.93 -13.37
N GLN A 101 23.03 1.34 -12.66
CA GLN A 101 24.24 2.02 -12.18
C GLN A 101 25.45 1.84 -13.10
N VAL A 102 25.34 1.00 -14.11
CA VAL A 102 26.41 0.72 -15.06
C VAL A 102 26.15 1.47 -16.35
N LYS A 103 27.13 2.26 -16.78
CA LYS A 103 27.07 2.98 -18.06
C LYS A 103 27.08 1.98 -19.22
N LYS A 104 26.23 2.21 -20.22
CA LYS A 104 26.23 1.46 -21.48
C LYS A 104 27.29 2.07 -22.39
N VAL A 105 28.23 1.24 -22.90
CA VAL A 105 29.28 1.62 -23.86
C VAL A 105 29.19 0.62 -25.01
N ASP A 106 29.08 1.11 -26.23
CA ASP A 106 28.95 0.30 -27.45
C ASP A 106 27.89 -0.80 -27.36
N GLY A 107 26.73 -0.43 -26.83
CA GLY A 107 25.60 -1.36 -26.62
C GLY A 107 25.75 -2.28 -25.41
N LYS A 108 26.89 -2.35 -24.73
CA LYS A 108 27.24 -3.30 -23.69
C LYS A 108 27.36 -2.65 -22.30
N LYS A 109 27.02 -3.38 -21.26
CA LYS A 109 27.22 -3.02 -19.85
C LYS A 109 28.18 -4.02 -19.21
N ASN A 110 29.35 -3.55 -18.77
CA ASN A 110 30.34 -4.36 -18.06
C ASN A 110 30.06 -4.34 -16.56
N ILE A 111 29.60 -5.46 -16.02
CA ILE A 111 29.20 -5.61 -14.61
C ILE A 111 30.32 -6.34 -13.89
N THR A 112 30.80 -5.79 -12.77
CA THR A 112 31.69 -6.53 -11.86
C THR A 112 30.94 -7.68 -11.23
N GLY A 113 31.58 -8.80 -11.11
CA GLY A 113 31.03 -10.02 -10.54
C GLY A 113 30.54 -9.86 -9.09
N PHE A 114 29.58 -10.68 -8.72
CA PHE A 114 28.93 -10.63 -7.39
C PHE A 114 28.32 -11.95 -6.97
N LEU A 115 28.11 -12.07 -5.66
CA LEU A 115 27.24 -13.09 -5.06
C LEU A 115 26.26 -12.39 -4.12
N ILE A 116 24.95 -12.53 -4.40
CA ILE A 116 23.86 -11.97 -3.60
C ILE A 116 22.95 -13.09 -3.16
N GLU A 117 22.71 -13.20 -1.85
CA GLU A 117 21.68 -14.05 -1.27
C GLU A 117 20.71 -13.17 -0.48
N ASP A 118 19.41 -13.33 -0.73
CA ASP A 118 18.44 -12.39 -0.20
C ASP A 118 17.08 -13.04 0.08
N LYS A 119 16.35 -12.46 1.04
CA LYS A 119 14.96 -12.79 1.37
C LYS A 119 14.35 -11.72 2.26
N PRO A 120 13.03 -11.47 2.19
CA PRO A 120 12.37 -10.49 3.03
C PRO A 120 12.27 -10.91 4.49
N CYS A 121 12.22 -9.89 5.38
CA CYS A 121 11.94 -10.08 6.80
C CYS A 121 10.45 -10.33 7.07
N TYR A 122 9.57 -9.62 6.33
CA TYR A 122 8.12 -9.72 6.47
C TYR A 122 7.44 -10.19 5.19
N ARG A 123 6.34 -10.97 5.35
CA ARG A 123 5.53 -11.49 4.24
C ARG A 123 4.58 -10.44 3.67
N HIS A 124 4.16 -9.45 4.47
CA HIS A 124 3.33 -8.32 4.04
C HIS A 124 4.19 -7.05 4.07
N ARG A 125 4.33 -6.42 2.93
CA ARG A 125 5.10 -5.19 2.72
C ARG A 125 4.24 -4.28 1.86
N GLY A 126 3.41 -3.47 2.53
CA GLY A 126 2.30 -2.77 1.91
C GLY A 126 2.50 -1.27 1.75
N MET A 127 1.74 -0.72 0.82
CA MET A 127 1.45 0.69 0.68
C MET A 127 -0.03 0.87 0.39
N MET A 128 -0.72 1.68 1.20
CA MET A 128 -2.11 2.06 0.98
C MET A 128 -2.18 3.40 0.25
N LEU A 129 -3.14 3.52 -0.67
CA LEU A 129 -3.53 4.76 -1.32
C LEU A 129 -5.02 5.00 -1.11
N ASP A 130 -5.37 6.16 -0.54
CA ASP A 130 -6.72 6.69 -0.47
C ASP A 130 -7.08 7.39 -1.79
N GLU A 131 -8.10 6.88 -2.48
CA GLU A 131 -8.67 7.46 -3.70
C GLU A 131 -10.01 8.16 -3.45
N CYS A 132 -10.49 8.10 -2.19
CA CYS A 132 -11.80 8.64 -1.85
C CYS A 132 -11.76 10.14 -1.62
N ARG A 133 -10.77 10.62 -0.86
CA ARG A 133 -10.61 12.05 -0.60
C ARG A 133 -10.16 12.80 -1.84
N HIS A 134 -9.15 12.26 -2.57
CA HIS A 134 -8.80 12.70 -3.92
C HIS A 134 -8.55 11.50 -4.82
N PHE A 135 -9.04 11.59 -6.06
CA PHE A 135 -8.95 10.53 -7.07
C PHE A 135 -7.78 10.80 -8.01
N PHE A 136 -6.93 9.80 -8.25
CA PHE A 136 -5.71 9.96 -9.05
C PHE A 136 -5.74 9.23 -10.39
N GLY A 137 -6.58 8.23 -10.54
CA GLY A 137 -6.74 7.47 -11.77
C GLY A 137 -5.63 6.45 -12.06
N MET A 138 -5.85 5.64 -13.10
CA MET A 138 -5.03 4.46 -13.42
C MET A 138 -3.56 4.74 -13.60
N GLU A 139 -3.20 5.82 -14.31
CA GLU A 139 -1.80 6.11 -14.65
C GLU A 139 -0.96 6.41 -13.40
N THR A 140 -1.53 7.14 -12.44
CA THR A 140 -0.87 7.42 -11.16
C THR A 140 -0.71 6.13 -10.35
N VAL A 141 -1.75 5.28 -10.31
CA VAL A 141 -1.69 3.98 -9.63
C VAL A 141 -0.64 3.07 -10.25
N LYS A 142 -0.57 2.96 -11.59
CA LYS A 142 0.45 2.17 -12.29
C LYS A 142 1.87 2.67 -11.98
N LYS A 143 2.08 3.98 -11.98
CA LYS A 143 3.37 4.60 -11.64
C LYS A 143 3.78 4.32 -10.19
N LEU A 144 2.82 4.31 -9.25
CA LEU A 144 3.05 3.88 -7.87
C LEU A 144 3.43 2.40 -7.81
N LEU A 145 2.71 1.52 -8.50
CA LEU A 145 2.99 0.08 -8.58
C LEU A 145 4.39 -0.22 -9.14
N ASP A 146 4.86 0.53 -10.14
CA ASP A 146 6.22 0.42 -10.67
C ASP A 146 7.29 0.69 -9.60
N ASN A 147 7.09 1.76 -8.83
CA ASN A 147 8.01 2.10 -7.74
C ASN A 147 7.92 1.13 -6.56
N MET A 148 6.73 0.65 -6.24
CA MET A 148 6.54 -0.42 -5.25
C MET A 148 7.28 -1.69 -5.66
N SER A 149 7.19 -2.08 -6.93
CA SER A 149 7.88 -3.23 -7.50
C SER A 149 9.41 -3.08 -7.41
N LEU A 150 9.96 -1.92 -7.81
CA LEU A 150 11.39 -1.64 -7.72
C LEU A 150 11.90 -1.73 -6.27
N LEU A 151 11.06 -1.41 -5.30
CA LEU A 151 11.35 -1.48 -3.88
C LEU A 151 10.95 -2.83 -3.23
N LYS A 152 10.53 -3.82 -4.02
CA LYS A 152 10.09 -5.16 -3.57
C LYS A 152 8.96 -5.12 -2.53
N LEU A 153 8.10 -4.10 -2.57
CA LEU A 153 6.81 -4.11 -1.88
C LEU A 153 5.86 -5.05 -2.62
N ASN A 154 5.00 -5.78 -1.90
CA ASN A 154 4.19 -6.85 -2.47
C ASN A 154 2.69 -6.74 -2.19
N VAL A 155 2.26 -5.65 -1.56
CA VAL A 155 0.85 -5.38 -1.28
C VAL A 155 0.54 -3.93 -1.63
N PHE A 156 -0.43 -3.73 -2.51
CA PHE A 156 -1.11 -2.47 -2.75
C PHE A 156 -2.46 -2.53 -2.06
N HIS A 157 -2.63 -1.76 -0.99
CA HIS A 157 -3.89 -1.60 -0.28
C HIS A 157 -4.61 -0.40 -0.90
N TRP A 158 -5.79 -0.65 -1.48
CA TRP A 158 -6.53 0.32 -2.27
C TRP A 158 -7.80 0.74 -1.54
N HIS A 159 -7.78 1.92 -0.95
CA HIS A 159 -8.89 2.48 -0.18
C HIS A 159 -9.89 3.16 -1.13
N LEU A 160 -11.05 2.52 -1.35
CA LEU A 160 -11.96 2.82 -2.44
C LEU A 160 -13.35 3.28 -2.00
N ALA A 161 -13.65 3.30 -0.70
CA ALA A 161 -14.92 3.79 -0.19
C ALA A 161 -14.72 4.48 1.16
N ASP A 162 -15.17 5.75 1.25
CA ASP A 162 -15.12 6.60 2.43
C ASP A 162 -16.19 7.69 2.37
N ASP A 163 -16.24 8.58 3.36
CA ASP A 163 -17.21 9.67 3.49
C ASP A 163 -17.27 10.62 2.29
N GLN A 164 -16.13 10.81 1.58
CA GLN A 164 -15.98 11.77 0.49
C GLN A 164 -16.13 11.16 -0.90
N GLY A 165 -16.30 9.85 -0.98
CA GLY A 165 -16.53 9.19 -2.26
C GLY A 165 -16.48 7.67 -2.24
N TYR A 166 -17.22 7.08 -3.16
CA TYR A 166 -17.18 5.66 -3.51
C TYR A 166 -16.55 5.51 -4.89
N ARG A 167 -15.55 4.66 -5.06
CA ARG A 167 -14.64 4.65 -6.22
C ARG A 167 -14.65 3.35 -7.03
N ILE A 168 -15.66 2.51 -6.86
CA ILE A 168 -15.82 1.25 -7.62
C ILE A 168 -17.09 1.35 -8.46
N GLU A 169 -17.03 0.99 -9.74
CA GLU A 169 -18.25 0.80 -10.52
C GLU A 169 -19.17 -0.21 -9.83
N SER A 170 -20.45 0.15 -9.66
CA SER A 170 -21.48 -0.79 -9.22
C SER A 170 -22.63 -0.82 -10.21
N LYS A 171 -22.91 -2.01 -10.73
CA LYS A 171 -24.05 -2.30 -11.61
C LYS A 171 -25.27 -2.72 -10.81
N VAL A 172 -25.04 -3.26 -9.61
CA VAL A 172 -26.11 -3.67 -8.68
C VAL A 172 -26.70 -2.47 -7.94
N PHE A 173 -25.85 -1.46 -7.65
CA PHE A 173 -26.24 -0.25 -6.92
C PHE A 173 -25.81 1.01 -7.69
N PRO A 174 -26.51 1.37 -8.79
CA PRO A 174 -26.06 2.44 -9.71
C PRO A 174 -25.94 3.82 -9.05
N LEU A 175 -26.70 4.13 -8.00
CA LEU A 175 -26.57 5.40 -7.28
C LEU A 175 -25.21 5.54 -6.57
N LEU A 176 -24.46 4.47 -6.35
CA LEU A 176 -23.07 4.57 -5.88
C LEU A 176 -22.19 5.30 -6.91
N ASN A 177 -22.49 5.16 -8.20
CA ASN A 177 -21.77 5.86 -9.26
C ASN A 177 -22.39 7.21 -9.61
N GLU A 178 -23.72 7.34 -9.54
CA GLU A 178 -24.41 8.58 -9.89
C GLU A 178 -24.33 9.64 -8.79
N VAL A 179 -24.34 9.22 -7.53
CA VAL A 179 -24.37 10.09 -6.34
C VAL A 179 -23.06 10.01 -5.55
N ALA A 180 -22.69 8.80 -5.10
CA ALA A 180 -21.58 8.64 -4.16
C ALA A 180 -20.18 8.85 -4.77
N SER A 181 -20.05 8.87 -6.11
CA SER A 181 -18.76 9.09 -6.79
C SER A 181 -18.40 10.56 -6.96
N LYS A 182 -19.30 11.47 -6.60
CA LYS A 182 -19.11 12.92 -6.76
C LYS A 182 -19.48 13.68 -5.51
N ARG A 183 -18.97 14.91 -5.38
CA ARG A 183 -19.27 15.81 -4.28
C ARG A 183 -19.26 17.27 -4.73
N ARG A 184 -19.90 18.14 -3.93
CA ARG A 184 -20.11 19.55 -4.27
C ARG A 184 -18.81 20.34 -4.47
N TYR A 185 -17.72 20.02 -3.73
CA TYR A 185 -16.46 20.75 -3.81
C TYR A 185 -15.26 19.82 -3.98
N ALA A 186 -14.31 20.22 -4.82
CA ALA A 186 -13.04 19.51 -4.97
C ALA A 186 -12.21 19.54 -3.69
N TYR A 187 -12.03 20.72 -3.12
CA TYR A 187 -11.23 20.90 -1.90
C TYR A 187 -12.03 20.60 -0.64
N LEU A 188 -11.44 19.81 0.26
CA LEU A 188 -12.03 19.47 1.56
C LEU A 188 -11.75 20.50 2.64
N LYS A 189 -10.89 21.47 2.39
CA LYS A 189 -10.63 22.59 3.31
C LYS A 189 -11.70 23.66 3.15
N LYS A 190 -12.50 23.88 4.20
CA LYS A 190 -13.61 24.83 4.20
C LYS A 190 -13.24 26.24 3.71
N SER A 191 -12.05 26.74 4.03
CA SER A 191 -11.56 28.06 3.57
C SER A 191 -11.27 28.15 2.07
N LEU A 192 -11.25 27.03 1.35
CA LEU A 192 -11.08 26.94 -0.10
C LEU A 192 -12.38 26.62 -0.83
N GLN A 193 -13.47 26.39 -0.10
CA GLN A 193 -14.79 26.11 -0.67
C GLN A 193 -15.50 27.42 -1.00
N GLY A 194 -16.09 27.50 -2.19
CA GLY A 194 -16.84 28.67 -2.64
C GLY A 194 -17.68 28.35 -3.88
N ALA A 195 -18.60 29.26 -4.20
CA ALA A 195 -19.56 29.10 -5.30
C ALA A 195 -18.89 28.91 -6.68
N SER A 196 -17.66 29.35 -6.85
CA SER A 196 -16.88 29.23 -8.10
C SER A 196 -16.19 27.88 -8.28
N GLN A 197 -16.23 26.98 -7.28
CA GLN A 197 -15.61 25.66 -7.44
C GLN A 197 -16.54 24.72 -8.22
N PRO A 198 -15.98 23.97 -9.20
CA PRO A 198 -16.73 22.93 -9.89
C PRO A 198 -17.07 21.78 -8.95
N GLU A 199 -18.09 21.02 -9.30
CA GLU A 199 -18.37 19.73 -8.71
C GLU A 199 -17.17 18.80 -8.92
N TYR A 200 -16.85 17.97 -7.93
CA TYR A 200 -15.75 17.00 -7.97
C TYR A 200 -16.29 15.62 -8.32
N GLY A 201 -15.98 15.15 -9.52
CA GLY A 201 -16.44 13.87 -10.05
C GLY A 201 -17.47 14.00 -11.19
N PRO A 202 -18.12 12.90 -11.61
CA PRO A 202 -18.02 11.56 -11.01
C PRO A 202 -16.64 10.90 -11.23
N PHE A 203 -16.08 10.33 -10.18
CA PHE A 203 -14.80 9.61 -10.23
C PHE A 203 -14.95 8.23 -9.60
N TYR A 204 -14.75 7.20 -10.40
CA TYR A 204 -14.70 5.80 -9.99
C TYR A 204 -13.94 4.99 -11.04
N TYR A 205 -13.48 3.81 -10.66
CA TYR A 205 -12.87 2.85 -11.55
C TYR A 205 -13.94 1.91 -12.08
N THR A 206 -13.98 1.70 -13.39
CA THR A 206 -14.79 0.66 -14.02
C THR A 206 -14.27 -0.72 -13.65
N HIS A 207 -15.11 -1.75 -13.76
CA HIS A 207 -14.67 -3.12 -13.52
C HIS A 207 -13.48 -3.52 -14.40
N ASP A 208 -13.40 -3.02 -15.64
CA ASP A 208 -12.31 -3.32 -16.56
C ASP A 208 -11.01 -2.60 -16.16
N GLU A 209 -11.08 -1.35 -15.74
CA GLU A 209 -9.93 -0.64 -15.19
C GLU A 209 -9.39 -1.29 -13.92
N ILE A 210 -10.27 -1.77 -13.04
CA ILE A 210 -9.86 -2.54 -11.84
C ILE A 210 -9.14 -3.83 -12.26
N ARG A 211 -9.70 -4.59 -13.21
CA ARG A 211 -9.05 -5.82 -13.72
C ARG A 211 -7.70 -5.54 -14.36
N GLU A 212 -7.58 -4.43 -15.09
CA GLU A 212 -6.31 -4.00 -15.70
C GLU A 212 -5.26 -3.67 -14.63
N ILE A 213 -5.61 -2.87 -13.60
CA ILE A 213 -4.72 -2.53 -12.50
C ILE A 213 -4.30 -3.79 -11.73
N VAL A 214 -5.24 -4.69 -11.44
CA VAL A 214 -4.97 -5.96 -10.75
C VAL A 214 -4.01 -6.84 -11.57
N LYS A 215 -4.21 -6.93 -12.88
CA LYS A 215 -3.31 -7.65 -13.81
C LYS A 215 -1.93 -7.00 -13.84
N TYR A 216 -1.87 -5.67 -13.94
CA TYR A 216 -0.62 -4.90 -13.94
C TYR A 216 0.18 -5.08 -12.65
N ALA A 217 -0.50 -5.08 -11.50
CA ALA A 217 0.10 -5.36 -10.20
C ALA A 217 0.61 -6.81 -10.11
N ALA A 218 -0.17 -7.79 -10.59
CA ALA A 218 0.20 -9.20 -10.57
C ALA A 218 1.46 -9.51 -11.39
N GLN A 219 1.66 -8.85 -12.53
CA GLN A 219 2.89 -8.93 -13.33
C GLN A 219 4.14 -8.42 -12.56
N ARG A 220 3.93 -7.59 -11.53
CA ARG A 220 4.96 -7.04 -10.64
C ARG A 220 5.05 -7.79 -9.30
N HIS A 221 4.37 -8.93 -9.19
CA HIS A 221 4.24 -9.71 -7.96
C HIS A 221 3.67 -8.90 -6.78
N ILE A 222 2.80 -7.94 -7.06
CA ILE A 222 2.07 -7.13 -6.09
C ILE A 222 0.62 -7.62 -6.03
N ARG A 223 0.15 -7.88 -4.83
CA ARG A 223 -1.24 -8.21 -4.54
C ARG A 223 -2.01 -6.93 -4.28
N VAL A 224 -3.16 -6.77 -4.92
CA VAL A 224 -4.11 -5.68 -4.62
C VAL A 224 -5.09 -6.15 -3.55
N ILE A 225 -5.22 -5.38 -2.48
CA ILE A 225 -6.21 -5.59 -1.41
C ILE A 225 -7.18 -4.40 -1.46
N PRO A 226 -8.45 -4.59 -1.83
CA PRO A 226 -9.42 -3.51 -1.78
C PRO A 226 -9.87 -3.23 -0.36
N GLU A 227 -10.22 -1.97 -0.08
CA GLU A 227 -10.92 -1.56 1.13
C GLU A 227 -12.24 -0.88 0.80
N ILE A 228 -13.28 -1.33 1.47
CA ILE A 228 -14.58 -0.66 1.59
C ILE A 228 -14.78 -0.42 3.08
N ASP A 229 -14.65 0.81 3.53
CA ASP A 229 -14.72 1.13 4.96
C ASP A 229 -16.15 1.16 5.46
N ILE A 230 -16.43 0.36 6.49
CA ILE A 230 -17.72 0.19 7.16
C ILE A 230 -17.52 -0.18 8.64
N PRO A 231 -18.45 0.12 9.54
CA PRO A 231 -19.72 0.82 9.37
C PRO A 231 -19.63 2.34 9.42
N GLY A 232 -18.50 2.91 9.90
CA GLY A 232 -18.14 4.33 9.79
C GLY A 232 -17.67 4.67 8.39
N HIS A 233 -17.30 5.93 8.14
CA HIS A 233 -16.77 6.39 6.84
C HIS A 233 -17.67 6.08 5.64
N THR A 234 -18.99 6.15 5.85
CA THR A 234 -20.01 5.70 4.88
C THR A 234 -20.96 6.81 4.43
N THR A 235 -20.61 8.08 4.65
CA THR A 235 -21.47 9.21 4.27
C THR A 235 -21.79 9.19 2.77
N ALA A 236 -20.84 8.85 1.90
CA ALA A 236 -21.07 8.76 0.47
C ALA A 236 -22.08 7.64 0.11
N MET A 237 -21.97 6.46 0.75
CA MET A 237 -22.92 5.37 0.54
C MET A 237 -24.32 5.75 1.05
N ILE A 238 -24.43 6.41 2.21
CA ILE A 238 -25.69 6.86 2.79
C ILE A 238 -26.31 7.98 1.96
N ALA A 239 -25.50 8.85 1.34
CA ALA A 239 -25.99 9.86 0.41
C ALA A 239 -26.70 9.23 -0.81
N ALA A 240 -26.18 8.10 -1.30
CA ALA A 240 -26.79 7.33 -2.38
C ALA A 240 -28.01 6.50 -1.92
N TYR A 241 -27.94 5.92 -0.72
CA TYR A 241 -28.95 5.00 -0.16
C TYR A 241 -29.23 5.36 1.32
N PRO A 242 -30.06 6.41 1.58
CA PRO A 242 -30.32 6.90 2.93
C PRO A 242 -30.91 5.86 3.88
N GLU A 243 -31.65 4.88 3.36
CA GLU A 243 -32.23 3.76 4.11
C GLU A 243 -31.21 2.85 4.79
N LEU A 244 -29.93 2.96 4.43
CA LEU A 244 -28.83 2.24 5.10
C LEU A 244 -28.47 2.87 6.46
N SER A 245 -28.88 4.11 6.71
CA SER A 245 -28.65 4.81 7.98
C SER A 245 -29.71 4.45 9.03
N CYS A 246 -29.49 4.89 10.29
CA CYS A 246 -30.42 4.63 11.38
C CYS A 246 -31.75 5.38 11.28
N ASP A 247 -31.73 6.57 10.69
CA ASP A 247 -32.84 7.52 10.60
C ASP A 247 -33.43 7.66 9.19
N GLY A 248 -32.72 7.15 8.17
CA GLY A 248 -33.15 7.29 6.76
C GLY A 248 -33.05 8.73 6.22
N GLU A 249 -32.40 9.62 6.97
CA GLU A 249 -32.27 11.03 6.54
C GLU A 249 -31.33 11.15 5.33
N LYS A 250 -31.73 12.01 4.39
CA LYS A 250 -30.87 12.37 3.26
C LYS A 250 -29.69 13.20 3.74
N VAL A 251 -28.52 12.82 3.30
CA VAL A 251 -27.27 13.55 3.53
C VAL A 251 -26.56 13.80 2.20
N ASP A 252 -25.78 14.85 2.12
CA ASP A 252 -24.89 15.07 0.98
C ASP A 252 -23.59 14.27 1.17
N VAL A 253 -22.93 13.94 0.05
CA VAL A 253 -21.57 13.41 0.09
C VAL A 253 -20.66 14.41 0.79
N ASN A 254 -19.86 13.93 1.73
CA ASN A 254 -19.08 14.78 2.61
C ASN A 254 -18.04 15.64 1.85
N VAL A 255 -17.97 16.92 2.23
CA VAL A 255 -17.04 17.92 1.68
C VAL A 255 -16.08 18.49 2.73
N SER A 256 -15.90 17.77 3.83
CA SER A 256 -15.00 18.17 4.92
C SER A 256 -14.08 17.02 5.34
N THR A 257 -13.06 17.34 6.12
CA THR A 257 -12.18 16.37 6.74
C THR A 257 -12.64 16.03 8.16
N GLY A 258 -12.13 14.91 8.70
CA GLY A 258 -12.44 14.45 10.06
C GLY A 258 -13.51 13.36 10.09
N ILE A 259 -13.93 12.96 11.28
CA ILE A 259 -14.81 11.83 11.50
C ILE A 259 -16.27 12.29 11.44
N MET A 260 -17.03 11.70 10.51
CA MET A 260 -18.45 12.05 10.32
C MET A 260 -19.37 11.26 11.26
N PRO A 261 -20.56 11.81 11.60
CA PRO A 261 -21.55 11.11 12.41
C PRO A 261 -22.35 10.06 11.64
N ALA A 262 -22.30 10.08 10.29
CA ALA A 262 -22.98 9.12 9.44
C ALA A 262 -22.39 7.73 9.65
N ILE A 263 -23.25 6.73 9.82
CA ILE A 263 -22.87 5.35 10.10
C ILE A 263 -23.96 4.41 9.59
N LEU A 264 -23.57 3.27 9.02
CA LEU A 264 -24.52 2.23 8.60
C LEU A 264 -25.28 1.69 9.81
N CYS A 265 -26.59 1.42 9.64
CA CYS A 265 -27.44 0.92 10.68
C CYS A 265 -27.18 -0.57 10.95
N ALA A 266 -26.50 -0.90 12.04
CA ALA A 266 -26.19 -2.27 12.42
C ALA A 266 -27.42 -3.08 12.90
N GLY A 267 -28.55 -2.42 13.18
CA GLY A 267 -29.81 -3.07 13.53
C GLY A 267 -30.72 -3.37 12.35
N ASN A 268 -30.38 -2.90 11.14
CA ASN A 268 -31.19 -3.05 9.94
C ASN A 268 -30.67 -4.20 9.06
N GLU A 269 -31.48 -5.23 8.85
CA GLU A 269 -31.09 -6.38 8.01
C GLU A 269 -30.89 -5.99 6.54
N ASN A 270 -31.57 -4.95 6.04
CA ASN A 270 -31.36 -4.44 4.69
C ASN A 270 -29.92 -3.93 4.48
N THR A 271 -29.27 -3.41 5.54
CA THR A 271 -27.86 -3.01 5.49
C THR A 271 -26.97 -4.21 5.20
N TYR A 272 -27.21 -5.34 5.83
CA TYR A 272 -26.45 -6.56 5.57
C TYR A 272 -26.71 -7.14 4.19
N SER A 273 -27.97 -7.14 3.75
CA SER A 273 -28.33 -7.56 2.39
C SER A 273 -27.69 -6.67 1.30
N PHE A 274 -27.60 -5.36 1.56
CA PHE A 274 -26.87 -4.44 0.68
C PHE A 274 -25.38 -4.78 0.63
N ILE A 275 -24.73 -4.94 1.79
CA ILE A 275 -23.31 -5.30 1.86
C ILE A 275 -23.05 -6.64 1.17
N GLU A 276 -23.89 -7.63 1.37
CA GLU A 276 -23.74 -8.95 0.78
C GLU A 276 -23.76 -8.89 -0.75
N LYS A 277 -24.74 -8.21 -1.35
CA LYS A 277 -24.82 -8.01 -2.80
C LYS A 277 -23.66 -7.19 -3.34
N LEU A 278 -23.21 -6.19 -2.60
CA LEU A 278 -22.04 -5.40 -2.96
C LEU A 278 -20.77 -6.26 -2.97
N LEU A 279 -20.59 -7.14 -1.99
CA LEU A 279 -19.46 -8.06 -1.93
C LEU A 279 -19.52 -9.13 -3.03
N ASP A 280 -20.73 -9.55 -3.47
CA ASP A 280 -20.90 -10.44 -4.63
C ASP A 280 -20.38 -9.81 -5.91
N GLU A 281 -20.58 -8.50 -6.08
CA GLU A 281 -20.10 -7.75 -7.22
C GLU A 281 -18.59 -7.47 -7.15
N VAL A 282 -18.09 -7.04 -5.99
CA VAL A 282 -16.72 -6.53 -5.85
C VAL A 282 -15.68 -7.64 -5.65
N CYS A 283 -15.97 -8.69 -4.87
CA CYS A 283 -15.00 -9.74 -4.56
C CYS A 283 -14.39 -10.45 -5.78
N PRO A 284 -15.14 -10.71 -6.86
CA PRO A 284 -14.58 -11.33 -8.07
C PRO A 284 -13.57 -10.47 -8.83
N LEU A 285 -13.60 -9.14 -8.65
CA LEU A 285 -12.65 -8.21 -9.29
C LEU A 285 -11.23 -8.35 -8.72
N PHE A 286 -11.12 -8.85 -7.49
CA PHE A 286 -9.87 -8.92 -6.75
C PHE A 286 -9.49 -10.38 -6.44
N PRO A 287 -8.50 -10.97 -7.12
CA PRO A 287 -8.03 -12.34 -6.86
C PRO A 287 -7.39 -12.51 -5.47
N SER A 288 -7.05 -11.42 -4.78
CA SER A 288 -6.54 -11.46 -3.42
C SER A 288 -7.48 -12.24 -2.50
N ARG A 289 -6.90 -13.13 -1.67
CA ARG A 289 -7.65 -13.73 -0.56
C ARG A 289 -7.96 -12.73 0.57
N TYR A 290 -7.39 -11.55 0.57
CA TYR A 290 -7.61 -10.52 1.59
C TYR A 290 -8.54 -9.45 1.06
N PHE A 291 -9.42 -8.96 1.96
CA PHE A 291 -10.32 -7.84 1.75
C PHE A 291 -10.34 -7.00 3.03
N HIS A 292 -10.15 -5.70 2.92
CA HIS A 292 -10.19 -4.79 4.07
C HIS A 292 -11.58 -4.15 4.19
N ILE A 293 -12.12 -4.10 5.40
CA ILE A 293 -13.47 -3.55 5.67
C ILE A 293 -13.45 -2.37 6.64
N GLY A 294 -12.30 -1.73 6.82
CA GLY A 294 -12.16 -0.57 7.69
C GLY A 294 -12.43 -0.89 9.15
N GLY A 295 -13.46 -0.27 9.72
CA GLY A 295 -13.91 -0.49 11.08
C GLY A 295 -13.33 0.48 12.09
N ASP A 296 -12.67 1.54 11.64
CA ASP A 296 -12.14 2.61 12.46
C ASP A 296 -13.18 3.70 12.72
N GLU A 297 -12.90 4.50 13.70
CA GLU A 297 -13.55 5.77 14.04
C GLU A 297 -15.09 5.78 14.08
N ALA A 298 -15.76 4.62 14.22
CA ALA A 298 -17.22 4.49 14.23
C ALA A 298 -17.86 5.36 15.32
N ARG A 299 -18.75 6.29 14.94
CA ARG A 299 -19.45 7.19 15.83
C ARG A 299 -20.81 6.60 16.25
N TYR A 300 -20.91 6.03 17.43
CA TYR A 300 -22.10 5.32 17.92
C TYR A 300 -23.31 6.21 18.30
N GLY A 301 -23.24 7.53 18.12
CA GLY A 301 -24.29 8.46 18.53
C GLY A 301 -25.67 8.12 17.94
N LYS A 302 -25.73 7.77 16.65
CA LYS A 302 -26.97 7.34 15.98
C LYS A 302 -27.43 5.96 16.46
N TRP A 303 -26.52 5.00 16.70
CA TRP A 303 -26.86 3.66 17.21
C TRP A 303 -27.52 3.69 18.59
N ARG A 304 -27.06 4.58 19.50
CA ARG A 304 -27.63 4.75 20.84
C ARG A 304 -29.10 5.17 20.81
N LYS A 305 -29.49 5.94 19.79
CA LYS A 305 -30.85 6.44 19.63
C LYS A 305 -31.73 5.57 18.72
N CYS A 306 -31.14 4.65 17.99
CA CYS A 306 -31.82 3.81 17.00
C CYS A 306 -32.52 2.62 17.65
N PRO A 307 -33.87 2.50 17.59
CA PRO A 307 -34.59 1.37 18.17
C PRO A 307 -34.12 0.01 17.62
N LYS A 308 -33.84 -0.06 16.29
CA LYS A 308 -33.35 -1.29 15.63
C LYS A 308 -31.98 -1.72 16.19
N CYS A 309 -31.04 -0.77 16.37
CA CYS A 309 -29.73 -1.06 16.94
C CYS A 309 -29.82 -1.49 18.39
N GLN A 310 -30.68 -0.83 19.20
CA GLN A 310 -30.86 -1.21 20.60
C GLN A 310 -31.56 -2.57 20.74
N ALA A 311 -32.55 -2.87 19.87
CA ALA A 311 -33.14 -4.20 19.80
C ALA A 311 -32.09 -5.27 19.48
N LYS A 312 -31.20 -5.01 18.49
CA LYS A 312 -30.13 -5.93 18.10
C LYS A 312 -29.14 -6.18 19.24
N ILE A 313 -28.82 -5.15 20.04
CA ILE A 313 -27.99 -5.28 21.24
C ILE A 313 -28.65 -6.20 22.24
N LYS A 314 -29.96 -6.00 22.50
CA LYS A 314 -30.74 -6.82 23.46
C LYS A 314 -30.86 -8.27 22.99
N GLU A 315 -31.29 -8.49 21.75
CA GLU A 315 -31.48 -9.82 21.14
C GLU A 315 -30.23 -10.69 21.20
N ASN A 316 -29.07 -10.08 20.97
CA ASN A 316 -27.77 -10.79 20.93
C ASN A 316 -27.02 -10.70 22.28
N SER A 317 -27.64 -10.21 23.35
CA SER A 317 -27.03 -10.05 24.67
C SER A 317 -25.69 -9.28 24.64
N LEU A 318 -25.60 -8.27 23.78
CA LEU A 318 -24.41 -7.44 23.64
C LEU A 318 -24.35 -6.39 24.75
N LYS A 319 -23.15 -6.03 25.22
CA LYS A 319 -22.98 -5.12 26.36
C LYS A 319 -23.26 -3.65 26.00
N ASN A 320 -22.95 -3.24 24.78
CA ASN A 320 -23.05 -1.86 24.30
C ASN A 320 -22.80 -1.76 22.78
N GLU A 321 -22.76 -0.53 22.24
CA GLU A 321 -22.56 -0.27 20.82
C GLU A 321 -21.19 -0.72 20.29
N LYS A 322 -20.15 -0.75 21.13
CA LYS A 322 -18.86 -1.32 20.74
C LYS A 322 -18.96 -2.82 20.45
N HIS A 323 -19.74 -3.54 21.24
CA HIS A 323 -20.02 -4.96 20.98
C HIS A 323 -20.93 -5.14 19.77
N LEU A 324 -21.85 -4.19 19.52
CA LEU A 324 -22.64 -4.16 18.28
C LEU A 324 -21.75 -3.95 17.06
N GLN A 325 -20.70 -3.12 17.15
CA GLN A 325 -19.72 -3.01 16.08
C GLN A 325 -18.98 -4.33 15.84
N MET A 326 -18.52 -5.02 16.90
CA MET A 326 -17.88 -6.33 16.75
C MET A 326 -18.83 -7.36 16.13
N TYR A 327 -20.10 -7.36 16.51
CA TYR A 327 -21.14 -8.19 15.89
C TYR A 327 -21.30 -7.86 14.39
N PHE A 328 -21.41 -6.58 14.04
CA PHE A 328 -21.47 -6.12 12.64
C PHE A 328 -20.27 -6.61 11.83
N MET A 329 -19.05 -6.35 12.32
CA MET A 329 -17.81 -6.80 11.68
C MET A 329 -17.74 -8.33 11.55
N GLY A 330 -18.24 -9.06 12.54
CA GLY A 330 -18.33 -10.53 12.52
C GLY A 330 -19.25 -11.04 11.42
N ARG A 331 -20.42 -10.41 11.23
CA ARG A 331 -21.35 -10.77 10.15
C ARG A 331 -20.74 -10.51 8.77
N VAL A 332 -20.09 -9.36 8.58
CA VAL A 332 -19.41 -9.05 7.31
C VAL A 332 -18.21 -9.99 7.07
N ASN A 333 -17.47 -10.34 8.11
CA ASN A 333 -16.41 -11.34 8.02
C ASN A 333 -16.94 -12.71 7.55
N GLU A 334 -18.12 -13.13 8.02
CA GLU A 334 -18.74 -14.37 7.56
C GLU A 334 -19.12 -14.31 6.08
N MET A 335 -19.70 -13.19 5.61
CA MET A 335 -19.99 -12.97 4.19
C MET A 335 -18.72 -13.07 3.34
N LEU A 336 -17.61 -12.49 3.80
CA LEU A 336 -16.31 -12.57 3.12
C LEU A 336 -15.75 -14.01 3.12
N ARG A 337 -15.90 -14.74 4.22
CA ARG A 337 -15.46 -16.14 4.30
C ARG A 337 -16.19 -17.04 3.30
N HIS A 338 -17.51 -16.86 3.14
CA HIS A 338 -18.28 -17.58 2.12
C HIS A 338 -17.77 -17.32 0.69
N ARG A 339 -17.13 -16.16 0.45
CA ARG A 339 -16.48 -15.80 -0.82
C ARG A 339 -14.97 -16.15 -0.86
N GLY A 340 -14.49 -16.97 0.09
CA GLY A 340 -13.09 -17.40 0.18
C GLY A 340 -12.12 -16.28 0.57
N LYS A 341 -12.62 -15.17 1.13
CA LYS A 341 -11.80 -14.03 1.55
C LYS A 341 -11.44 -14.08 3.03
N THR A 342 -10.31 -13.50 3.37
CA THR A 342 -9.87 -13.24 4.75
C THR A 342 -10.02 -11.75 5.02
N CYS A 343 -10.78 -11.41 6.02
CA CYS A 343 -11.03 -10.03 6.43
C CYS A 343 -9.80 -9.40 7.08
N ILE A 344 -9.53 -8.13 6.76
CA ILE A 344 -8.63 -7.23 7.48
C ILE A 344 -9.48 -6.08 8.03
N ALA A 345 -9.15 -5.58 9.21
CA ALA A 345 -9.80 -4.42 9.80
C ALA A 345 -8.84 -3.60 10.66
N TRP A 346 -9.10 -2.30 10.78
CA TRP A 346 -8.36 -1.40 11.65
C TRP A 346 -8.53 -1.78 13.13
N ASN A 347 -7.55 -1.43 13.94
CA ASN A 347 -7.51 -1.87 15.35
C ASN A 347 -8.59 -1.26 16.26
N ASP A 348 -9.38 -0.30 15.78
CA ASP A 348 -10.44 0.36 16.55
C ASP A 348 -11.56 -0.61 16.94
N CYS A 349 -11.94 -1.49 16.01
CA CYS A 349 -12.99 -2.48 16.24
C CYS A 349 -12.55 -3.67 17.12
N LEU A 350 -11.28 -3.74 17.56
CA LEU A 350 -10.78 -4.88 18.30
C LEU A 350 -11.40 -5.02 19.70
N GLY A 351 -11.76 -6.26 20.01
CA GLY A 351 -12.20 -6.74 21.31
C GLY A 351 -11.99 -8.24 21.43
N ASP A 352 -12.26 -8.80 22.60
CA ASP A 352 -12.10 -10.24 22.85
C ASP A 352 -13.16 -11.08 22.10
N GLU A 353 -14.31 -10.49 21.79
CA GLU A 353 -15.45 -11.10 21.09
C GLU A 353 -15.32 -11.05 19.56
N LEU A 354 -14.44 -10.20 19.01
CA LEU A 354 -14.23 -10.14 17.57
C LEU A 354 -13.60 -11.44 17.06
N ASP A 355 -14.10 -11.94 15.94
CA ASP A 355 -13.60 -13.17 15.29
C ASP A 355 -12.07 -13.11 15.11
N LYS A 356 -11.40 -14.15 15.59
CA LYS A 356 -9.93 -14.25 15.60
C LYS A 356 -9.33 -14.39 14.20
N ASN A 357 -10.13 -14.76 13.20
CA ASN A 357 -9.70 -14.86 11.81
C ASN A 357 -9.54 -13.49 11.12
N ILE A 358 -10.12 -12.43 11.69
CA ILE A 358 -9.92 -11.08 11.20
C ILE A 358 -8.48 -10.64 11.49
N VAL A 359 -7.73 -10.31 10.44
CA VAL A 359 -6.38 -9.75 10.56
C VAL A 359 -6.50 -8.32 11.08
N CYS A 360 -5.72 -7.97 12.09
CA CYS A 360 -5.73 -6.63 12.65
C CYS A 360 -4.71 -5.74 11.95
N GLN A 361 -5.11 -4.56 11.47
CA GLN A 361 -4.21 -3.51 11.04
C GLN A 361 -4.05 -2.46 12.15
N TYR A 362 -2.85 -2.34 12.69
CA TYR A 362 -2.54 -1.46 13.82
C TYR A 362 -2.03 -0.10 13.34
N TRP A 363 -2.80 0.95 13.54
CA TRP A 363 -2.44 2.32 13.16
C TRP A 363 -2.34 3.28 14.36
N THR A 364 -3.25 3.18 15.33
CA THR A 364 -3.32 4.09 16.47
C THR A 364 -2.88 3.43 17.77
N PHE A 365 -2.30 4.22 18.67
CA PHE A 365 -1.95 3.76 20.01
C PHE A 365 -3.15 3.66 20.96
N GLN A 366 -4.30 4.19 20.59
CA GLN A 366 -5.56 3.87 21.25
C GLN A 366 -5.72 2.34 21.21
N ASN A 367 -6.18 1.72 22.29
CA ASN A 367 -6.26 0.26 22.39
C ASN A 367 -4.94 -0.53 22.21
N ALA A 368 -3.75 0.11 22.29
CA ALA A 368 -2.47 -0.56 22.08
C ALA A 368 -2.27 -1.81 22.98
N LEU A 369 -2.81 -1.81 24.21
CA LEU A 369 -2.76 -2.95 25.11
C LEU A 369 -3.65 -4.10 24.59
N THR A 370 -4.86 -3.78 24.12
CA THR A 370 -5.79 -4.74 23.48
C THR A 370 -5.14 -5.34 22.24
N VAL A 371 -4.54 -4.51 21.35
CA VAL A 371 -3.84 -5.01 20.17
C VAL A 371 -2.71 -5.97 20.54
N LYS A 372 -1.89 -5.66 21.54
CA LYS A 372 -0.81 -6.54 21.99
C LYS A 372 -1.31 -7.86 22.57
N LYS A 373 -2.45 -7.85 23.27
CA LYS A 373 -3.13 -9.05 23.75
C LYS A 373 -3.65 -9.88 22.59
N GLN A 374 -4.32 -9.23 21.64
CA GLN A 374 -4.91 -9.86 20.46
C GLN A 374 -3.86 -10.37 19.46
N ALA A 375 -2.72 -9.71 19.33
CA ALA A 375 -1.60 -10.13 18.46
C ALA A 375 -1.02 -11.52 18.80
N LYS A 376 -1.36 -12.08 19.96
CA LYS A 376 -1.06 -13.48 20.32
C LYS A 376 -2.05 -14.48 19.73
N LYS A 377 -3.22 -14.00 19.28
CA LYS A 377 -4.35 -14.83 18.85
C LYS A 377 -4.67 -14.65 17.36
N ARG A 378 -4.13 -13.59 16.72
CA ARG A 378 -4.38 -13.22 15.32
C ARG A 378 -3.16 -12.58 14.67
N GLU A 379 -3.11 -12.59 13.34
CA GLU A 379 -2.10 -11.85 12.59
C GLU A 379 -2.30 -10.33 12.73
N VAL A 380 -1.18 -9.59 12.77
CA VAL A 380 -1.20 -8.12 12.86
C VAL A 380 -0.33 -7.51 11.76
N ILE A 381 -0.87 -6.53 11.04
CA ILE A 381 -0.15 -5.64 10.14
C ILE A 381 0.17 -4.36 10.94
N LEU A 382 1.40 -3.86 10.83
CA LEU A 382 1.83 -2.67 11.57
C LEU A 382 1.87 -1.45 10.65
N SER A 383 0.98 -0.50 10.89
CA SER A 383 0.86 0.78 10.18
C SER A 383 0.85 1.97 11.13
N PRO A 384 1.73 2.03 12.18
CA PRO A 384 1.60 3.06 13.21
C PRO A 384 1.72 4.47 12.63
N MET A 385 0.70 5.30 12.86
CA MET A 385 0.52 6.63 12.29
C MET A 385 1.76 7.54 12.42
N LEU A 386 2.45 7.50 13.56
CA LEU A 386 3.63 8.33 13.82
C LEU A 386 4.92 7.84 13.12
N SER A 387 4.84 6.80 12.29
CA SER A 387 5.99 6.23 11.58
C SER A 387 5.73 6.03 10.08
N PHE A 388 4.48 5.69 9.70
CA PHE A 388 4.17 5.22 8.36
C PHE A 388 3.00 5.95 7.69
N TYR A 389 2.38 6.97 8.32
CA TYR A 389 1.39 7.82 7.66
C TYR A 389 2.11 8.92 6.86
N PHE A 390 2.15 8.76 5.56
CA PHE A 390 2.90 9.63 4.65
C PHE A 390 2.16 10.91 4.27
N ASN A 391 0.90 11.05 4.67
CA ASN A 391 0.18 12.33 4.64
C ASN A 391 0.71 13.35 5.67
N TYR A 392 1.43 12.91 6.72
CA TYR A 392 2.12 13.84 7.62
C TYR A 392 3.35 14.47 6.97
N SER A 393 3.63 15.73 7.31
CA SER A 393 4.79 16.47 6.79
C SER A 393 6.12 15.75 7.08
N TYR A 394 7.13 16.01 6.28
CA TYR A 394 8.49 15.54 6.55
C TYR A 394 9.08 16.13 7.84
N GLY A 395 8.54 17.25 8.36
CA GLY A 395 8.83 17.78 9.69
C GLY A 395 8.42 16.80 10.79
N SER A 396 7.23 16.22 10.68
CA SER A 396 6.65 15.28 11.66
C SER A 396 7.17 13.86 11.49
N ILE A 397 7.20 13.36 10.25
CA ILE A 397 7.67 12.01 9.90
C ILE A 397 8.78 12.09 8.85
N PRO A 398 10.00 12.44 9.25
CA PRO A 398 11.14 12.43 8.35
C PRO A 398 11.55 11.02 7.93
N LEU A 399 12.23 10.89 6.79
CA LEU A 399 12.81 9.65 6.27
C LEU A 399 13.49 8.80 7.35
N LYS A 400 14.30 9.42 8.22
CA LYS A 400 15.02 8.75 9.30
C LYS A 400 14.10 8.17 10.37
N LYS A 401 12.95 8.80 10.65
CA LYS A 401 11.96 8.32 11.62
C LYS A 401 11.28 7.05 11.09
N THR A 402 10.86 7.04 9.84
CA THR A 402 10.35 5.85 9.14
C THR A 402 11.39 4.71 9.19
N TYR A 403 12.63 4.98 8.78
CA TYR A 403 13.71 4.00 8.79
C TYR A 403 14.03 3.42 10.18
N LYS A 404 13.94 4.24 11.23
CA LYS A 404 14.23 3.85 12.61
C LYS A 404 13.10 3.13 13.33
N PHE A 405 12.02 2.83 12.63
CA PHE A 405 10.93 2.06 13.23
C PHE A 405 11.43 0.76 13.85
N ASN A 406 10.95 0.49 15.06
CA ASN A 406 11.41 -0.65 15.86
C ASN A 406 10.22 -1.32 16.53
N GLU A 407 9.79 -2.43 15.98
CA GLU A 407 8.67 -3.23 16.46
C GLU A 407 8.93 -3.86 17.84
N LYS A 408 10.21 -4.11 18.21
CA LYS A 408 10.56 -4.59 19.57
C LYS A 408 10.22 -3.54 20.63
N LYS A 409 10.61 -2.27 20.39
CA LYS A 409 10.28 -1.16 21.30
C LYS A 409 8.79 -0.92 21.40
N LYS A 410 8.03 -1.25 20.36
CA LYS A 410 6.56 -1.17 20.35
C LYS A 410 5.89 -2.38 21.00
N GLY A 411 6.65 -3.39 21.43
CA GLY A 411 6.15 -4.58 22.13
C GLY A 411 5.58 -5.68 21.23
N PHE A 412 5.81 -5.62 19.91
CA PHE A 412 5.31 -6.59 18.93
C PHE A 412 6.28 -7.75 18.62
N ARG A 413 7.46 -7.82 19.26
CA ARG A 413 8.38 -8.98 19.15
C ARG A 413 8.43 -9.82 20.43
N LYS A 414 7.30 -10.03 21.08
CA LYS A 414 7.18 -10.96 22.21
C LYS A 414 6.86 -12.38 21.71
N LYS A 415 7.22 -13.40 22.48
CA LYS A 415 6.88 -14.81 22.17
C LYS A 415 5.35 -14.94 21.97
N GLY A 416 4.94 -15.58 20.89
CA GLY A 416 3.55 -15.81 20.52
C GLY A 416 2.87 -14.66 19.75
N VAL A 417 3.55 -13.54 19.48
CA VAL A 417 3.01 -12.46 18.63
C VAL A 417 3.33 -12.72 17.17
N THR A 418 2.31 -12.72 16.33
CA THR A 418 2.44 -12.93 14.88
C THR A 418 2.29 -11.59 14.14
N VAL A 419 3.42 -10.95 13.84
CA VAL A 419 3.46 -9.79 12.95
C VAL A 419 3.54 -10.29 11.51
N LYS A 420 2.48 -10.03 10.73
CA LYS A 420 2.39 -10.36 9.32
C LYS A 420 3.31 -9.49 8.48
N GLY A 421 3.35 -8.19 8.79
CA GLY A 421 4.19 -7.24 8.10
C GLY A 421 3.94 -5.79 8.48
N ILE A 422 4.36 -4.93 7.56
CA ILE A 422 4.37 -3.47 7.72
C ILE A 422 3.72 -2.85 6.49
N GLU A 423 2.96 -1.77 6.72
CA GLU A 423 2.33 -1.01 5.64
C GLU A 423 2.48 0.49 5.91
N GLY A 424 2.61 1.27 4.85
CA GLY A 424 2.60 2.73 4.87
C GLY A 424 1.29 3.24 4.27
N GLU A 425 0.76 4.33 4.84
CA GLU A 425 -0.54 4.88 4.48
C GLU A 425 -0.39 6.26 3.87
N LEU A 426 -1.10 6.51 2.77
CA LEU A 426 -1.29 7.85 2.23
C LEU A 426 -2.78 8.18 2.22
N TRP A 427 -3.24 8.87 3.25
CA TRP A 427 -4.53 9.55 3.27
C TRP A 427 -4.45 10.82 2.45
N THR A 428 -5.48 11.15 1.70
CA THR A 428 -5.39 12.14 0.64
C THR A 428 -6.26 13.38 0.83
N GLU A 429 -6.72 13.66 2.05
CA GLU A 429 -7.53 14.85 2.36
C GLU A 429 -6.83 16.16 1.91
N TRP A 430 -5.51 16.15 1.91
CA TRP A 430 -4.65 17.30 1.59
C TRP A 430 -3.67 17.02 0.46
N THR A 431 -3.86 15.92 -0.24
CA THR A 431 -3.03 15.47 -1.36
C THR A 431 -3.92 15.42 -2.59
N ASP A 432 -3.93 16.50 -3.37
CA ASP A 432 -4.91 16.75 -4.42
C ASP A 432 -4.37 16.59 -5.86
N SER A 433 -3.09 16.22 -5.98
CA SER A 433 -2.46 16.04 -7.29
C SER A 433 -1.43 14.90 -7.27
N PRO A 434 -1.09 14.33 -8.45
CA PRO A 434 -0.05 13.31 -8.57
C PRO A 434 1.32 13.80 -8.05
N GLU A 435 1.67 15.06 -8.26
CA GLU A 435 2.92 15.65 -7.78
C GLU A 435 2.94 15.75 -6.25
N ALA A 436 1.81 16.10 -5.63
CA ALA A 436 1.66 16.13 -4.17
C ALA A 436 1.73 14.73 -3.56
N LEU A 437 1.14 13.73 -4.23
CA LEU A 437 1.23 12.31 -3.87
C LEU A 437 2.69 11.87 -3.90
N GLU A 438 3.40 12.09 -4.99
CA GLU A 438 4.80 11.73 -5.16
C GLU A 438 5.70 12.38 -4.10
N TYR A 439 5.53 13.69 -3.88
CA TYR A 439 6.21 14.43 -2.82
C TYR A 439 6.00 13.82 -1.44
N SER A 440 4.78 13.41 -1.14
CA SER A 440 4.40 12.83 0.15
C SER A 440 5.02 11.46 0.36
N ILE A 441 5.08 10.62 -0.67
CA ILE A 441 5.56 9.23 -0.60
C ILE A 441 7.07 9.15 -0.71
N TYR A 442 7.69 9.90 -1.64
CA TYR A 442 9.11 9.73 -1.95
C TYR A 442 10.00 10.75 -1.24
N PRO A 443 11.12 10.30 -0.66
CA PRO A 443 11.71 8.96 -0.69
C PRO A 443 11.30 8.05 0.50
N ARG A 444 10.28 8.39 1.32
CA ARG A 444 9.89 7.62 2.53
C ARG A 444 9.52 6.17 2.22
N LEU A 445 8.92 5.92 1.05
CA LEU A 445 8.57 4.57 0.61
C LEU A 445 9.78 3.63 0.58
N SER A 446 10.94 4.13 0.20
CA SER A 446 12.17 3.33 0.22
C SER A 446 12.65 2.98 1.64
N ALA A 447 12.40 3.87 2.62
CA ALA A 447 12.68 3.57 4.01
C ALA A 447 11.72 2.52 4.58
N LEU A 448 10.43 2.60 4.24
CA LEU A 448 9.45 1.56 4.55
C LEU A 448 9.88 0.22 3.96
N ALA A 449 10.23 0.19 2.68
CA ALA A 449 10.69 -1.03 1.99
C ALA A 449 11.91 -1.66 2.67
N GLU A 450 12.90 -0.85 3.04
CA GLU A 450 14.09 -1.33 3.77
C GLU A 450 13.71 -1.89 5.15
N VAL A 451 12.80 -1.24 5.87
CA VAL A 451 12.31 -1.70 7.18
C VAL A 451 11.53 -3.01 7.06
N ALA A 452 10.74 -3.14 6.01
CA ALA A 452 9.95 -4.34 5.75
C ALA A 452 10.78 -5.53 5.25
N TRP A 453 11.92 -5.26 4.62
CA TRP A 453 12.80 -6.28 4.02
C TRP A 453 13.93 -6.71 4.95
N VAL A 454 14.63 -5.75 5.56
CA VAL A 454 15.87 -5.98 6.31
C VAL A 454 15.59 -6.18 7.79
N LYS A 455 16.14 -7.25 8.38
CA LYS A 455 16.04 -7.48 9.83
C LYS A 455 16.59 -6.31 10.63
N LEU A 456 15.93 -5.96 11.74
CA LEU A 456 16.21 -4.78 12.56
C LEU A 456 17.70 -4.64 12.93
N GLU A 457 18.33 -5.74 13.34
CA GLU A 457 19.74 -5.81 13.76
C GLU A 457 20.75 -5.58 12.63
N LYS A 458 20.31 -5.72 11.38
CA LYS A 458 21.14 -5.49 10.18
C LYS A 458 20.96 -4.11 9.57
N ARG A 459 19.96 -3.32 10.03
CA ARG A 459 19.67 -1.98 9.49
C ARG A 459 20.70 -0.94 9.96
N LYS A 460 21.34 -0.24 9.02
CA LYS A 460 22.35 0.83 9.26
C LYS A 460 21.96 2.08 8.49
N TYR A 461 21.47 3.13 9.19
CA TYR A 461 20.95 4.34 8.54
C TYR A 461 22.01 5.07 7.68
N LYS A 462 23.28 5.14 8.13
CA LYS A 462 24.35 5.78 7.33
C LYS A 462 24.53 5.12 5.96
N ASP A 463 24.54 3.78 5.91
CA ASP A 463 24.61 3.00 4.68
C ASP A 463 23.36 3.22 3.80
N PHE A 464 22.16 3.16 4.39
CA PHE A 464 20.92 3.45 3.69
C PHE A 464 20.93 4.86 3.08
N ALA A 465 21.37 5.87 3.84
CA ALA A 465 21.44 7.25 3.36
C ALA A 465 22.39 7.43 2.16
N GLN A 466 23.46 6.65 2.07
CA GLN A 466 24.34 6.66 0.89
C GLN A 466 23.63 6.05 -0.33
N ARG A 467 22.95 4.92 -0.17
CA ARG A 467 22.18 4.27 -1.25
C ARG A 467 21.02 5.13 -1.74
N GLN A 468 20.43 5.95 -0.87
CA GLN A 468 19.39 6.93 -1.19
C GLN A 468 19.83 7.96 -2.25
N LYS A 469 21.12 8.28 -2.34
CA LYS A 469 21.62 9.22 -3.36
C LYS A 469 21.29 8.72 -4.76
N PHE A 470 21.53 7.45 -5.02
CA PHE A 470 21.20 6.85 -6.31
C PHE A 470 19.69 6.75 -6.55
N TYR A 471 18.91 6.37 -5.53
CA TYR A 471 17.45 6.33 -5.67
C TYR A 471 16.85 7.69 -6.03
N LYS A 472 17.34 8.77 -5.43
CA LYS A 472 16.93 10.14 -5.79
C LYS A 472 17.30 10.50 -7.26
N LEU A 473 18.46 10.07 -7.74
CA LEU A 473 18.82 10.24 -9.16
C LEU A 473 17.86 9.46 -10.07
N TYR A 474 17.50 8.24 -9.69
CA TYR A 474 16.50 7.45 -10.41
C TYR A 474 15.13 8.17 -10.44
N LEU A 475 14.62 8.63 -9.30
CA LEU A 475 13.36 9.38 -9.24
C LEU A 475 13.40 10.60 -10.17
N LYS A 476 14.48 11.38 -10.12
CA LYS A 476 14.69 12.53 -11.00
C LYS A 476 14.70 12.13 -12.49
N SER A 477 15.38 11.03 -12.85
CA SER A 477 15.46 10.56 -14.25
C SER A 477 14.11 10.08 -14.80
N LYS A 478 13.17 9.72 -13.92
CA LYS A 478 11.80 9.30 -14.25
C LYS A 478 10.77 10.43 -14.15
N GLY A 479 11.22 11.67 -13.89
CA GLY A 479 10.32 12.81 -13.70
C GLY A 479 9.39 12.67 -12.48
N ILE A 480 9.78 11.87 -11.49
CA ILE A 480 9.01 11.65 -10.27
C ILE A 480 9.35 12.72 -9.26
N ASN A 481 8.34 13.41 -8.75
CA ASN A 481 8.51 14.40 -7.70
C ASN A 481 8.89 13.72 -6.37
N TYR A 482 9.73 14.36 -5.57
CA TYR A 482 10.14 13.83 -4.27
C TYR A 482 10.65 14.93 -3.34
N TYR A 483 10.63 14.66 -2.04
CA TYR A 483 11.13 15.59 -1.02
C TYR A 483 12.66 15.76 -1.11
N LEU A 484 13.10 16.99 -1.35
CA LEU A 484 14.52 17.33 -1.63
C LEU A 484 15.33 17.71 -0.40
N LEU A 485 14.69 18.30 0.64
CA LEU A 485 15.41 18.92 1.76
C LEU A 485 16.22 17.88 2.54
N ASP A 486 17.45 18.27 2.87
CA ASP A 486 18.31 17.49 3.75
C ASP A 486 17.89 17.61 5.23
N GLU A 487 18.45 16.74 6.08
CA GLU A 487 18.15 16.74 7.52
C GLU A 487 18.59 18.02 8.25
N LYS A 488 19.52 18.81 7.69
CA LYS A 488 20.02 20.05 8.31
C LYS A 488 19.03 21.19 8.13
N THR A 489 18.49 21.32 6.91
CA THR A 489 17.48 22.34 6.57
C THR A 489 16.15 22.09 7.29
N ARG A 490 15.83 20.83 7.58
CA ARG A 490 14.61 20.42 8.29
C ARG A 490 14.45 21.02 9.69
N LYS A 491 15.54 21.20 10.44
CA LYS A 491 15.49 21.74 11.81
C LYS A 491 14.87 23.14 11.90
N LYS A 492 14.73 23.84 10.77
CA LYS A 492 14.12 25.16 10.65
C LYS A 492 12.64 25.14 10.24
N LEU A 493 12.09 23.96 9.90
CA LEU A 493 10.69 23.82 9.48
C LEU A 493 9.86 23.28 10.65
N ILE A 494 8.95 24.09 11.14
CA ILE A 494 8.02 23.74 12.24
C ILE A 494 7.03 22.70 11.71
N PRO A 495 6.79 21.60 12.45
CA PRO A 495 5.96 20.51 12.00
C PRO A 495 4.48 20.81 12.19
N VAL A 496 3.74 20.80 11.12
CA VAL A 496 2.29 20.52 11.12
C VAL A 496 2.04 19.63 9.93
N PHE A 497 0.95 18.89 9.90
CA PHE A 497 0.51 18.08 8.77
C PHE A 497 0.98 18.64 7.41
N ASN A 498 1.07 17.85 6.34
CA ASN A 498 1.40 18.35 4.98
C ASN A 498 0.45 19.45 4.48
N HIS A 499 -0.38 19.94 5.34
CA HIS A 499 -1.16 21.15 5.22
C HIS A 499 -0.19 22.33 5.23
N GLY A 500 0.35 22.67 4.08
CA GLY A 500 0.81 24.02 3.91
C GLY A 500 -0.33 24.92 4.39
N LYS A 501 -0.18 25.62 5.49
CA LYS A 501 -1.19 26.58 5.94
C LYS A 501 -1.59 27.54 4.81
N ASP A 502 -0.82 27.57 3.68
CA ASP A 502 -0.99 28.48 2.56
C ASP A 502 -0.58 27.92 1.20
N GLY A 503 -0.41 26.62 0.99
CA GLY A 503 0.10 26.06 -0.28
C GLY A 503 1.56 26.44 -0.60
N LYS A 504 2.26 27.13 0.30
CA LYS A 504 3.62 27.66 0.07
C LYS A 504 4.72 26.61 0.07
N GLU A 505 4.52 25.45 0.71
CA GLU A 505 5.48 24.33 0.64
C GLU A 505 5.58 23.72 -0.76
N PHE A 506 4.46 23.67 -1.50
CA PHE A 506 4.44 23.22 -2.88
C PHE A 506 5.02 24.24 -3.86
N LYS A 507 4.78 25.55 -3.64
CA LYS A 507 5.32 26.63 -4.49
C LYS A 507 6.84 26.78 -4.38
N LYS A 508 7.46 26.40 -3.26
CA LYS A 508 8.94 26.42 -3.14
C LYS A 508 9.64 25.38 -3.99
N ASN A 509 8.98 24.29 -4.35
CA ASN A 509 9.57 23.31 -5.28
C ASN A 509 9.55 23.75 -6.74
N GLU A 510 8.67 24.66 -7.15
CA GLU A 510 8.69 25.23 -8.49
C GLU A 510 9.91 26.12 -8.74
N ALA A 511 10.41 26.80 -7.71
CA ALA A 511 11.61 27.62 -7.79
C ALA A 511 12.91 26.83 -8.07
N TYR A 512 12.91 25.50 -7.88
CA TYR A 512 14.04 24.62 -8.16
C TYR A 512 13.97 23.90 -9.52
N LYS A 513 12.89 24.11 -10.31
CA LYS A 513 12.81 23.60 -11.69
C LYS A 513 13.68 24.37 -12.69
N THR A 514 14.27 25.49 -12.28
CA THR A 514 15.04 26.41 -13.14
C THR A 514 16.50 26.62 -12.72
N ARG A 515 17.10 25.68 -11.98
CA ARG A 515 18.55 25.68 -11.78
C ARG A 515 19.17 24.31 -11.99
#